data_54d041dbf22f1decd743b305f7c68076
#
_entry.id   54d041dbf22f1decd743b305f7c68076
#
_cell.length_a   1.000
_cell.length_b   1.000
_cell.length_c   1.000
_cell.angle_alpha   90.00
_cell.angle_beta   90.00
_cell.angle_gamma   90.00
#
_symmetry.space_group_name_H-M   'P 1'
#
loop_
_entity.id
_entity.type
_entity.pdbx_description
1 polymer ?
#
loop_
_entity_poly.entity_id
_entity_poly.type
_entity_poly.pdbx_seq_one_letter_code
_entity_poly.pdbx_strand_id
1 'polypeptide(L)'
;MQSCTAPNTPKEAKQEPFCRDLDDIKAAGKLRALTDGSSTSYFIYKGNPIGFEYALLKRFTKELGVNLDMIMVENLDSIEVMLDRGEGDIIAANYNITDLRKSKLDFTQPIFTSDQVIVQAIPIGWDTLSQTQREQWLIDSISDLYGRTVTVRQGSSFHEELLKLKNQGIPISIELSDESTEDLIKQVADGQIELTVADENVAKLNMTYYPNLIASISIAEDLPIAWAMRAQAPALLDSANRWLSKFKSTRAFAAIQLKYFKARSQHRLKVLSSYSSLGGDQISPYDDLFKHEAKRIGWDWMLLAAMVRKESNFNPSVESIAGAKGLMQLLPSTGAHFGADSLSDPAQNIRAGVAFIEAVMERWEADSLDTLNLIKFTLASYNAGVAHIKDAQALAVAYGANGNDWEEVSPYLLKLSIPKYYNHEVVKYGYCKGIQAYQYVNRVMDYWGHYRTGYK
;
A
#
# COMPACT_ATOMS: atom_id res chain seq x y z
N MET A 1 46.40 -16.79 46.93
CA MET A 1 46.21 -16.77 45.49
C MET A 1 44.75 -16.98 45.22
N GLN A 2 43.98 -15.91 45.02
CA GLN A 2 42.58 -15.94 44.65
C GLN A 2 42.47 -15.84 43.11
N SER A 3 41.91 -16.89 42.50
CA SER A 3 41.65 -16.93 41.08
C SER A 3 40.37 -16.14 40.76
N CYS A 4 40.51 -15.06 40.03
CA CYS A 4 39.38 -14.34 39.44
C CYS A 4 38.91 -15.07 38.21
N THR A 5 37.74 -15.72 38.28
CA THR A 5 36.99 -16.16 37.09
C THR A 5 36.26 -14.99 36.49
N ALA A 6 36.53 -14.70 35.20
CA ALA A 6 35.83 -13.70 34.42
C ALA A 6 34.36 -14.13 34.21
N PRO A 7 33.38 -13.21 34.18
CA PRO A 7 32.00 -13.57 33.92
C PRO A 7 31.82 -13.99 32.45
N ASN A 8 31.20 -15.15 32.26
CA ASN A 8 30.74 -15.63 30.96
C ASN A 8 29.69 -14.64 30.41
N THR A 9 30.02 -13.93 29.38
CA THR A 9 29.04 -13.22 28.53
C THR A 9 28.11 -14.23 27.88
N PRO A 10 26.80 -14.07 27.96
CA PRO A 10 25.88 -14.95 27.26
C PRO A 10 26.15 -14.83 25.76
N LYS A 11 26.45 -15.94 25.08
CA LYS A 11 26.41 -16.01 23.62
C LYS A 11 24.99 -15.66 23.19
N GLU A 12 24.84 -14.56 22.42
CA GLU A 12 23.61 -14.28 21.69
C GLU A 12 23.18 -15.52 20.92
N ALA A 13 22.04 -16.06 21.26
CA ALA A 13 21.42 -17.15 20.52
C ALA A 13 21.19 -16.63 19.10
N LYS A 14 21.87 -17.20 18.11
CA LYS A 14 21.55 -16.95 16.69
C LYS A 14 20.09 -17.37 16.51
N GLN A 15 19.23 -16.38 16.36
CA GLN A 15 17.85 -16.63 15.91
C GLN A 15 17.93 -17.38 14.58
N GLU A 16 17.25 -18.52 14.49
CA GLU A 16 17.13 -19.23 13.22
C GLU A 16 16.48 -18.28 12.19
N PRO A 17 17.00 -18.23 10.95
CA PRO A 17 16.45 -17.35 9.93
C PRO A 17 14.98 -17.71 9.68
N PHE A 18 14.13 -16.69 9.63
CA PHE A 18 12.71 -16.87 9.36
C PHE A 18 12.52 -17.47 7.96
N CYS A 19 11.90 -18.64 7.91
CA CYS A 19 11.68 -19.37 6.67
C CYS A 19 10.18 -19.31 6.30
N ARG A 20 9.87 -18.64 5.21
CA ARG A 20 8.53 -18.57 4.59
C ARG A 20 8.70 -18.40 3.09
N ASP A 21 8.25 -19.36 2.31
CA ASP A 21 8.37 -19.39 0.85
C ASP A 21 6.99 -19.46 0.18
N LEU A 22 6.93 -19.72 -1.10
CA LEU A 22 5.74 -19.66 -1.95
C LEU A 22 4.58 -20.52 -1.44
N ASP A 23 4.84 -21.73 -0.94
CA ASP A 23 3.78 -22.62 -0.47
C ASP A 23 3.14 -22.10 0.83
N ASP A 24 3.94 -21.53 1.74
CA ASP A 24 3.44 -20.88 2.95
C ASP A 24 2.60 -19.63 2.62
N ILE A 25 3.02 -18.86 1.61
CA ILE A 25 2.30 -17.69 1.10
C ILE A 25 0.95 -18.11 0.53
N LYS A 26 0.91 -19.19 -0.26
CA LYS A 26 -0.31 -19.73 -0.83
C LYS A 26 -1.24 -20.31 0.24
N ALA A 27 -0.69 -21.02 1.21
CA ALA A 27 -1.45 -21.56 2.34
C ALA A 27 -2.07 -20.44 3.19
N ALA A 28 -1.33 -19.35 3.41
CA ALA A 28 -1.82 -18.16 4.11
C ALA A 28 -2.78 -17.31 3.24
N GLY A 29 -2.88 -17.56 1.94
CA GLY A 29 -3.71 -16.81 0.98
C GLY A 29 -3.27 -15.36 0.77
N LYS A 30 -2.03 -14.98 1.16
CA LYS A 30 -1.61 -13.58 1.25
C LYS A 30 -0.11 -13.41 1.05
N LEU A 31 0.28 -12.50 0.13
CA LEU A 31 1.64 -12.00 -0.07
C LEU A 31 1.79 -10.63 0.60
N ARG A 32 2.81 -10.45 1.44
CA ARG A 32 3.12 -9.20 2.14
C ARG A 32 4.27 -8.50 1.43
N ALA A 33 4.01 -7.28 0.93
CA ALA A 33 4.99 -6.48 0.21
C ALA A 33 5.40 -5.26 1.03
N LEU A 34 6.68 -5.19 1.36
CA LEU A 34 7.30 -4.01 1.97
C LEU A 34 7.55 -2.97 0.89
N THR A 35 7.09 -1.74 1.13
CA THR A 35 7.20 -0.64 0.17
C THR A 35 7.41 0.68 0.88
N ASP A 36 7.94 1.67 0.17
CA ASP A 36 7.93 3.05 0.61
C ASP A 36 6.66 3.78 0.15
N GLY A 37 6.31 4.85 0.85
CA GLY A 37 5.24 5.76 0.44
C GLY A 37 5.78 6.76 -0.58
N SER A 38 5.65 6.46 -1.87
CA SER A 38 6.13 7.32 -2.93
C SER A 38 5.17 7.34 -4.13
N SER A 39 5.29 8.37 -4.95
CA SER A 39 4.46 8.55 -6.14
C SER A 39 4.68 7.46 -7.20
N THR A 40 5.81 6.79 -7.16
CA THR A 40 6.17 5.69 -8.06
C THR A 40 5.84 4.32 -7.47
N SER A 41 6.09 4.08 -6.19
CA SER A 41 5.91 2.76 -5.59
C SER A 41 4.46 2.50 -5.18
N TYR A 42 3.96 3.27 -4.20
CA TYR A 42 2.64 3.07 -3.62
C TYR A 42 2.13 4.31 -2.89
N PHE A 43 0.91 4.70 -3.19
CA PHE A 43 0.15 5.71 -2.44
C PHE A 43 -1.36 5.54 -2.65
N ILE A 44 -2.16 6.27 -1.87
CA ILE A 44 -3.61 6.25 -1.96
C ILE A 44 -4.09 7.57 -2.54
N TYR A 45 -5.01 7.51 -3.50
CA TYR A 45 -5.66 8.67 -4.09
C TYR A 45 -7.17 8.47 -4.15
N LYS A 46 -7.94 9.35 -3.48
CA LYS A 46 -9.41 9.23 -3.37
C LYS A 46 -9.83 7.82 -2.96
N GLY A 47 -9.17 7.29 -1.92
CA GLY A 47 -9.41 5.95 -1.41
C GLY A 47 -8.99 4.79 -2.33
N ASN A 48 -8.25 5.06 -3.40
CA ASN A 48 -7.73 4.01 -4.30
C ASN A 48 -6.23 3.84 -4.11
N PRO A 49 -5.75 2.64 -3.81
CA PRO A 49 -4.33 2.34 -3.86
C PRO A 49 -3.83 2.38 -5.32
N ILE A 50 -2.77 3.14 -5.55
CA ILE A 50 -2.11 3.31 -6.84
C ILE A 50 -0.60 3.36 -6.67
N GLY A 51 0.15 3.14 -7.74
CA GLY A 51 1.61 3.09 -7.79
C GLY A 51 2.06 2.09 -8.85
N PHE A 52 3.28 2.26 -9.35
CA PHE A 52 3.86 1.35 -10.34
C PHE A 52 4.09 -0.03 -9.72
N GLU A 53 4.79 -0.06 -8.57
CA GLU A 53 5.04 -1.32 -7.85
C GLU A 53 3.74 -2.01 -7.43
N TYR A 54 2.80 -1.26 -6.87
CA TYR A 54 1.47 -1.79 -6.54
C TYR A 54 0.76 -2.38 -7.76
N ALA A 55 0.82 -1.72 -8.91
CA ALA A 55 0.16 -2.19 -10.12
C ALA A 55 0.76 -3.50 -10.67
N LEU A 56 2.07 -3.72 -10.48
CA LEU A 56 2.76 -4.96 -10.81
C LEU A 56 2.42 -6.06 -9.79
N LEU A 57 2.61 -5.79 -8.51
CA LEU A 57 2.33 -6.74 -7.42
C LEU A 57 0.90 -7.25 -7.44
N LYS A 58 -0.07 -6.38 -7.68
CA LYS A 58 -1.49 -6.77 -7.78
C LYS A 58 -1.76 -7.77 -8.91
N ARG A 59 -1.00 -7.71 -10.00
CA ARG A 59 -1.09 -8.68 -11.09
C ARG A 59 -0.37 -9.97 -10.77
N PHE A 60 0.79 -9.87 -10.13
CA PHE A 60 1.54 -11.03 -9.68
C PHE A 60 0.76 -11.84 -8.65
N THR A 61 0.19 -11.20 -7.63
CA THR A 61 -0.63 -11.89 -6.63
C THR A 61 -1.92 -12.50 -7.21
N LYS A 62 -2.49 -11.85 -8.23
CA LYS A 62 -3.62 -12.44 -8.98
C LYS A 62 -3.22 -13.74 -9.70
N GLU A 63 -2.02 -13.79 -10.28
CA GLU A 63 -1.46 -15.01 -10.91
C GLU A 63 -1.22 -16.11 -9.87
N LEU A 64 -0.74 -15.74 -8.67
CA LEU A 64 -0.53 -16.67 -7.56
C LEU A 64 -1.83 -17.17 -6.92
N GLY A 65 -2.96 -16.48 -7.12
CA GLY A 65 -4.24 -16.76 -6.46
C GLY A 65 -4.29 -16.33 -5.00
N VAL A 66 -3.48 -15.33 -4.59
CA VAL A 66 -3.42 -14.81 -3.23
C VAL A 66 -3.77 -13.32 -3.17
N ASN A 67 -4.10 -12.83 -1.98
CA ASN A 67 -4.30 -11.41 -1.72
C ASN A 67 -2.96 -10.68 -1.59
N LEU A 68 -2.95 -9.38 -1.94
CA LEU A 68 -1.80 -8.50 -1.75
C LEU A 68 -1.99 -7.68 -0.47
N ASP A 69 -1.00 -7.69 0.40
CA ASP A 69 -0.90 -6.85 1.57
C ASP A 69 0.29 -5.89 1.43
N MET A 70 0.03 -4.59 1.33
CA MET A 70 1.06 -3.57 1.23
C MET A 70 1.41 -3.07 2.63
N ILE A 71 2.69 -3.15 2.99
CA ILE A 71 3.21 -2.70 4.28
C ILE A 71 4.13 -1.52 4.01
N MET A 72 3.71 -0.34 4.42
CA MET A 72 4.51 0.88 4.28
C MET A 72 5.62 0.91 5.32
N VAL A 73 6.85 1.15 4.86
CA VAL A 73 8.04 1.25 5.70
C VAL A 73 8.39 2.73 5.83
N GLU A 74 8.41 3.23 7.08
CA GLU A 74 8.71 4.63 7.34
C GLU A 74 10.21 4.93 7.13
N ASN A 75 11.05 4.06 7.68
CA ASN A 75 12.51 4.17 7.56
C ASN A 75 13.04 3.06 6.64
N LEU A 76 13.69 3.47 5.55
CA LEU A 76 14.22 2.54 4.54
C LEU A 76 15.33 1.62 5.09
N ASP A 77 16.07 2.06 6.11
CA ASP A 77 17.08 1.23 6.79
C ASP A 77 16.47 0.00 7.46
N SER A 78 15.21 0.10 7.89
CA SER A 78 14.51 -1.01 8.55
C SER A 78 13.97 -2.06 7.59
N ILE A 79 13.90 -1.77 6.28
CA ILE A 79 13.20 -2.62 5.31
C ILE A 79 13.82 -4.03 5.20
N GLU A 80 15.15 -4.12 5.22
CA GLU A 80 15.87 -5.40 5.20
C GLU A 80 15.62 -6.18 6.51
N VAL A 81 15.67 -5.48 7.64
CA VAL A 81 15.43 -6.08 8.98
C VAL A 81 13.98 -6.57 9.10
N MET A 82 13.02 -5.82 8.61
CA MET A 82 11.61 -6.24 8.59
C MET A 82 11.41 -7.48 7.71
N LEU A 83 12.10 -7.53 6.55
CA LEU A 83 12.07 -8.70 5.70
C LEU A 83 12.65 -9.92 6.42
N ASP A 84 13.81 -9.79 7.08
CA ASP A 84 14.47 -10.87 7.81
C ASP A 84 13.65 -11.38 8.99
N ARG A 85 12.91 -10.49 9.67
CA ARG A 85 11.98 -10.85 10.75
C ARG A 85 10.68 -11.50 10.25
N GLY A 86 10.50 -11.60 8.93
CA GLY A 86 9.29 -12.15 8.37
C GLY A 86 8.07 -11.23 8.44
N GLU A 87 8.26 -9.94 8.62
CA GLU A 87 7.18 -8.95 8.58
C GLU A 87 6.68 -8.71 7.14
N GLY A 88 7.54 -8.93 6.12
CA GLY A 88 7.22 -8.96 4.70
C GLY A 88 7.74 -10.22 4.01
N ASP A 89 7.31 -10.42 2.78
CA ASP A 89 7.74 -11.54 1.93
C ASP A 89 8.59 -11.04 0.73
N ILE A 90 8.38 -9.79 0.32
CA ILE A 90 9.02 -9.15 -0.83
C ILE A 90 9.22 -7.65 -0.55
N ILE A 91 10.35 -7.09 -0.98
CA ILE A 91 10.58 -5.64 -1.04
C ILE A 91 10.26 -5.16 -2.46
N ALA A 92 9.38 -4.14 -2.55
CA ALA A 92 8.98 -3.49 -3.79
C ALA A 92 8.85 -1.97 -3.55
N ALA A 93 9.99 -1.28 -3.59
CA ALA A 93 10.15 0.12 -3.17
C ALA A 93 11.07 0.91 -4.14
N ASN A 94 10.96 0.68 -5.45
CA ASN A 94 11.91 1.21 -6.42
C ASN A 94 13.37 0.88 -6.02
N TYR A 95 13.63 -0.40 -5.72
CA TYR A 95 14.79 -0.86 -4.96
C TYR A 95 15.95 -1.23 -5.89
N ASN A 96 17.00 -0.39 -5.88
CA ASN A 96 18.20 -0.62 -6.71
C ASN A 96 18.98 -1.84 -6.23
N ILE A 97 19.48 -2.60 -7.18
CA ILE A 97 20.41 -3.71 -6.92
C ILE A 97 21.79 -3.11 -6.69
N THR A 98 22.33 -3.23 -5.46
CA THR A 98 23.71 -2.88 -5.12
C THR A 98 24.49 -4.13 -4.67
N ASP A 99 25.83 -4.08 -4.71
CA ASP A 99 26.64 -5.21 -4.27
C ASP A 99 26.48 -5.50 -2.77
N LEU A 100 26.29 -4.44 -1.97
CA LEU A 100 26.00 -4.58 -0.54
C LEU A 100 24.69 -5.34 -0.31
N ARG A 101 23.63 -4.96 -1.02
CA ARG A 101 22.32 -5.60 -0.90
C ARG A 101 22.31 -7.03 -1.43
N LYS A 102 23.03 -7.31 -2.53
CA LYS A 102 23.19 -8.68 -3.06
C LYS A 102 23.87 -9.64 -2.09
N SER A 103 24.67 -9.12 -1.16
CA SER A 103 25.31 -9.97 -0.15
C SER A 103 24.33 -10.52 0.90
N LYS A 104 23.10 -9.94 0.99
CA LYS A 104 22.10 -10.25 2.00
C LYS A 104 20.77 -10.74 1.40
N LEU A 105 20.44 -10.29 0.20
CA LEU A 105 19.14 -10.46 -0.43
C LEU A 105 19.28 -11.07 -1.83
N ASP A 106 18.28 -11.87 -2.20
CA ASP A 106 18.09 -12.33 -3.56
C ASP A 106 17.16 -11.37 -4.32
N PHE A 107 17.54 -11.06 -5.56
CA PHE A 107 16.82 -10.13 -6.41
C PHE A 107 16.16 -10.84 -7.59
N THR A 108 14.99 -10.37 -7.96
CA THR A 108 14.41 -10.76 -9.26
C THR A 108 15.27 -10.23 -10.40
N GLN A 109 15.02 -10.72 -11.62
CA GLN A 109 15.51 -10.00 -12.80
C GLN A 109 15.06 -8.53 -12.75
N PRO A 110 15.87 -7.59 -13.26
CA PRO A 110 15.53 -6.18 -13.25
C PRO A 110 14.17 -5.93 -13.91
N ILE A 111 13.34 -5.12 -13.26
CA ILE A 111 12.06 -4.67 -13.81
C ILE A 111 12.32 -3.60 -14.87
N PHE A 112 13.19 -2.64 -14.54
CA PHE A 112 13.74 -1.62 -15.43
C PHE A 112 15.08 -1.13 -14.89
N THR A 113 15.75 -0.22 -15.60
CA THR A 113 16.94 0.51 -15.13
C THR A 113 16.64 1.98 -14.99
N SER A 114 17.34 2.67 -14.10
CA SER A 114 17.29 4.12 -13.94
C SER A 114 18.66 4.67 -13.59
N ASP A 115 18.97 5.86 -14.05
CA ASP A 115 20.12 6.61 -13.61
C ASP A 115 19.84 7.25 -12.25
N GLN A 116 20.89 7.51 -11.48
CA GLN A 116 20.81 8.35 -10.29
C GLN A 116 21.34 9.74 -10.62
N VAL A 117 20.47 10.75 -10.46
CA VAL A 117 20.76 12.11 -10.91
C VAL A 117 20.77 13.09 -9.75
N ILE A 118 21.63 14.09 -9.84
CA ILE A 118 21.61 15.25 -8.96
C ILE A 118 20.37 16.11 -9.30
N VAL A 119 19.62 16.47 -8.25
CA VAL A 119 18.49 17.39 -8.33
C VAL A 119 18.89 18.70 -7.67
N GLN A 120 18.75 19.79 -8.42
CA GLN A 120 19.01 21.16 -7.97
C GLN A 120 17.87 22.10 -8.35
N ALA A 121 17.71 23.21 -7.61
CA ALA A 121 16.78 24.26 -7.96
C ALA A 121 17.48 25.33 -8.81
N ILE A 122 16.77 25.91 -9.77
CA ILE A 122 17.17 27.14 -10.47
C ILE A 122 16.69 28.34 -9.66
N PRO A 123 17.48 29.44 -9.57
CA PRO A 123 17.10 30.62 -8.83
C PRO A 123 15.96 31.39 -9.50
N ILE A 124 15.25 32.19 -8.68
CA ILE A 124 14.26 33.13 -9.21
C ILE A 124 14.96 34.11 -10.17
N GLY A 125 14.36 34.34 -11.32
CA GLY A 125 14.96 35.21 -12.34
C GLY A 125 15.94 34.52 -13.30
N TRP A 126 15.95 33.17 -13.30
CA TRP A 126 16.78 32.34 -14.18
C TRP A 126 16.81 32.84 -15.64
N ASP A 127 15.64 33.20 -16.19
CA ASP A 127 15.53 33.66 -17.59
C ASP A 127 16.23 35.00 -17.85
N THR A 128 16.50 35.76 -16.80
CA THR A 128 17.20 37.07 -16.88
C THR A 128 18.72 36.96 -16.69
N LEU A 129 19.21 35.77 -16.26
CA LEU A 129 20.65 35.55 -16.08
C LEU A 129 21.35 35.40 -17.42
N SER A 130 22.58 35.96 -17.52
CA SER A 130 23.47 35.72 -18.66
C SER A 130 23.87 34.25 -18.74
N GLN A 131 24.30 33.78 -19.90
CA GLN A 131 24.75 32.40 -20.08
C GLN A 131 25.85 32.03 -19.10
N THR A 132 26.86 32.90 -18.89
CA THR A 132 27.95 32.68 -17.96
C THR A 132 27.45 32.52 -16.49
N GLN A 133 26.46 33.32 -16.10
CA GLN A 133 25.86 33.20 -14.76
C GLN A 133 25.08 31.88 -14.59
N ARG A 134 24.37 31.41 -15.63
CA ARG A 134 23.69 30.13 -15.62
C ARG A 134 24.67 28.97 -15.53
N GLU A 135 25.76 29.00 -16.31
CA GLU A 135 26.82 28.01 -16.29
C GLU A 135 27.53 27.92 -14.93
N GLN A 136 27.74 29.04 -14.24
CA GLN A 136 28.29 29.06 -12.87
C GLN A 136 27.35 28.51 -11.80
N TRP A 137 26.05 28.57 -12.05
CA TRP A 137 25.05 28.07 -11.10
C TRP A 137 24.80 26.57 -11.26
N LEU A 138 24.79 26.09 -12.50
CA LEU A 138 24.42 24.71 -12.80
C LEU A 138 25.54 23.74 -12.35
N ILE A 139 25.12 22.67 -11.74
CA ILE A 139 25.93 21.46 -11.59
C ILE A 139 25.80 20.68 -12.91
N ASP A 140 26.73 20.79 -13.83
CA ASP A 140 26.70 20.13 -15.12
C ASP A 140 27.80 19.08 -15.30
N SER A 141 28.69 18.96 -14.31
CA SER A 141 29.74 17.96 -14.23
C SER A 141 29.95 17.44 -12.80
N ILE A 142 30.52 16.24 -12.65
CA ILE A 142 30.86 15.66 -11.33
C ILE A 142 31.82 16.56 -10.54
N SER A 143 32.71 17.29 -11.22
CA SER A 143 33.64 18.21 -10.57
C SER A 143 32.94 19.40 -9.89
N ASP A 144 31.76 19.80 -10.32
CA ASP A 144 31.02 20.91 -9.73
C ASP A 144 30.40 20.57 -8.38
N LEU A 145 30.41 19.28 -8.01
CA LEU A 145 30.06 18.81 -6.67
C LEU A 145 31.14 19.14 -5.62
N TYR A 146 32.34 19.64 -6.04
CA TYR A 146 33.41 19.99 -5.13
C TYR A 146 32.95 21.02 -4.08
N GLY A 147 33.05 20.63 -2.80
CA GLY A 147 32.65 21.49 -1.66
C GLY A 147 31.13 21.68 -1.49
N ARG A 148 30.31 21.03 -2.31
CA ARG A 148 28.85 21.09 -2.20
C ARG A 148 28.32 20.16 -1.11
N THR A 149 27.13 20.50 -0.61
CA THR A 149 26.37 19.65 0.31
C THR A 149 25.26 18.94 -0.43
N VAL A 150 25.24 17.61 -0.30
CA VAL A 150 24.20 16.77 -0.89
C VAL A 150 23.47 16.04 0.21
N THR A 151 22.18 16.31 0.38
CA THR A 151 21.32 15.64 1.37
C THR A 151 20.60 14.48 0.72
N VAL A 152 20.73 13.28 1.28
CA VAL A 152 20.11 12.07 0.74
C VAL A 152 19.40 11.28 1.83
N ARG A 153 18.40 10.50 1.42
CA ARG A 153 17.69 9.61 2.34
C ARG A 153 18.64 8.56 2.91
N GLN A 154 18.60 8.39 4.23
CA GLN A 154 19.33 7.33 4.92
C GLN A 154 18.88 5.95 4.41
N GLY A 155 19.80 4.98 4.29
CA GLY A 155 19.54 3.63 3.75
C GLY A 155 19.30 3.57 2.23
N SER A 156 19.38 4.72 1.53
CA SER A 156 19.30 4.73 0.07
C SER A 156 20.63 4.32 -0.61
N SER A 157 20.55 3.78 -1.83
CA SER A 157 21.71 3.53 -2.68
C SER A 157 22.45 4.81 -3.10
N PHE A 158 21.77 5.97 -3.00
CA PHE A 158 22.36 7.28 -3.29
C PHE A 158 23.55 7.59 -2.38
N HIS A 159 23.44 7.23 -1.10
CA HIS A 159 24.52 7.38 -0.13
C HIS A 159 25.76 6.55 -0.54
N GLU A 160 25.55 5.29 -0.99
CA GLU A 160 26.64 4.44 -1.45
C GLU A 160 27.37 5.04 -2.67
N GLU A 161 26.62 5.59 -3.64
CA GLU A 161 27.20 6.19 -4.85
C GLU A 161 27.97 7.50 -4.54
N LEU A 162 27.41 8.35 -3.65
CA LEU A 162 28.12 9.56 -3.19
C LEU A 162 29.39 9.22 -2.41
N LEU A 163 29.42 8.15 -1.61
CA LEU A 163 30.62 7.67 -0.95
C LEU A 163 31.68 7.20 -1.95
N LYS A 164 31.29 6.55 -3.04
CA LYS A 164 32.21 6.16 -4.12
C LYS A 164 32.87 7.40 -4.74
N LEU A 165 32.09 8.45 -5.07
CA LEU A 165 32.62 9.71 -5.60
C LEU A 165 33.59 10.38 -4.61
N LYS A 166 33.20 10.42 -3.34
CA LYS A 166 34.08 10.96 -2.26
C LYS A 166 35.41 10.21 -2.17
N ASN A 167 35.37 8.88 -2.26
CA ASN A 167 36.58 8.03 -2.23
C ASN A 167 37.43 8.18 -3.51
N GLN A 168 36.85 8.61 -4.63
CA GLN A 168 37.56 8.95 -5.87
C GLN A 168 38.18 10.35 -5.82
N GLY A 169 38.08 11.08 -4.71
CA GLY A 169 38.73 12.36 -4.49
C GLY A 169 37.82 13.59 -4.76
N ILE A 170 36.54 13.42 -4.91
CA ILE A 170 35.58 14.54 -4.98
C ILE A 170 35.12 14.88 -3.54
N PRO A 171 35.53 16.01 -2.93
CA PRO A 171 35.19 16.36 -1.57
C PRO A 171 33.74 16.90 -1.49
N ILE A 172 32.81 15.98 -1.29
CA ILE A 172 31.38 16.24 -1.14
C ILE A 172 31.02 16.14 0.35
N SER A 173 30.23 17.09 0.85
CA SER A 173 29.56 16.97 2.14
C SER A 173 28.26 16.18 1.97
N ILE A 174 28.14 15.04 2.67
CA ILE A 174 26.95 14.18 2.58
C ILE A 174 26.16 14.31 3.86
N GLU A 175 24.92 14.74 3.76
CA GLU A 175 23.95 14.80 4.87
C GLU A 175 22.91 13.68 4.71
N LEU A 176 22.64 12.97 5.81
CA LEU A 176 21.63 11.90 5.82
C LEU A 176 20.35 12.41 6.48
N SER A 177 19.22 12.06 5.90
CA SER A 177 17.88 12.43 6.36
C SER A 177 16.96 11.23 6.41
N ASP A 178 16.03 11.19 7.35
CA ASP A 178 14.95 10.20 7.42
C ASP A 178 13.79 10.51 6.46
N GLU A 179 13.78 11.72 5.89
CA GLU A 179 12.76 12.16 4.94
C GLU A 179 12.76 11.32 3.65
N SER A 180 11.60 11.23 3.01
CA SER A 180 11.51 10.53 1.72
C SER A 180 12.29 11.28 0.63
N THR A 181 12.72 10.56 -0.41
CA THR A 181 13.37 11.18 -1.57
C THR A 181 12.54 12.30 -2.20
N GLU A 182 11.21 12.14 -2.22
CA GLU A 182 10.30 13.16 -2.77
C GLU A 182 10.18 14.38 -1.86
N ASP A 183 10.25 14.22 -0.53
CA ASP A 183 10.29 15.33 0.41
C ASP A 183 11.61 16.09 0.30
N LEU A 184 12.74 15.40 0.13
CA LEU A 184 14.03 16.04 -0.14
C LEU A 184 14.02 16.82 -1.46
N ILE A 185 13.43 16.26 -2.52
CA ILE A 185 13.25 16.98 -3.80
C ILE A 185 12.40 18.25 -3.58
N LYS A 186 11.35 18.17 -2.78
CA LYS A 186 10.53 19.36 -2.41
C LYS A 186 11.35 20.38 -1.63
N GLN A 187 12.16 19.95 -0.66
CA GLN A 187 13.04 20.84 0.10
C GLN A 187 14.06 21.54 -0.79
N VAL A 188 14.59 20.89 -1.83
CA VAL A 188 15.41 21.55 -2.87
C VAL A 188 14.59 22.59 -3.62
N ALA A 189 13.37 22.27 -4.02
CA ALA A 189 12.49 23.21 -4.74
C ALA A 189 12.14 24.45 -3.90
N ASP A 190 11.98 24.26 -2.57
CA ASP A 190 11.68 25.31 -1.61
C ASP A 190 12.96 26.07 -1.13
N GLY A 191 14.15 25.65 -1.58
CA GLY A 191 15.44 26.27 -1.22
C GLY A 191 15.90 26.00 0.22
N GLN A 192 15.37 24.94 0.85
CA GLN A 192 15.71 24.55 2.23
C GLN A 192 17.01 23.74 2.29
N ILE A 193 17.27 22.92 1.28
CA ILE A 193 18.53 22.19 1.07
C ILE A 193 19.10 22.51 -0.31
N GLU A 194 20.40 22.33 -0.48
CA GLU A 194 21.10 22.72 -1.70
C GLU A 194 20.87 21.73 -2.84
N LEU A 195 21.20 20.47 -2.59
CA LEU A 195 21.17 19.37 -3.58
C LEU A 195 20.61 18.11 -2.95
N THR A 196 19.94 17.28 -3.76
CA THR A 196 19.63 15.90 -3.43
C THR A 196 19.92 14.98 -4.61
N VAL A 197 19.82 13.67 -4.37
CA VAL A 197 19.90 12.64 -5.42
C VAL A 197 18.57 11.90 -5.51
N ALA A 198 18.18 11.57 -6.72
CA ALA A 198 17.01 10.73 -6.98
C ALA A 198 17.25 9.84 -8.21
N ASP A 199 16.50 8.74 -8.30
CA ASP A 199 16.38 8.04 -9.57
C ASP A 199 15.78 8.95 -10.63
N GLU A 200 16.26 8.89 -11.86
CA GLU A 200 15.89 9.81 -12.95
C GLU A 200 14.36 9.82 -13.21
N ASN A 201 13.71 8.66 -13.11
CA ASN A 201 12.26 8.55 -13.27
C ASN A 201 11.50 9.33 -12.18
N VAL A 202 11.98 9.31 -10.93
CA VAL A 202 11.42 10.06 -9.78
C VAL A 202 11.71 11.54 -9.95
N ALA A 203 12.95 11.92 -10.28
CA ALA A 203 13.33 13.31 -10.54
C ALA A 203 12.48 13.94 -11.66
N LYS A 204 12.39 13.28 -12.82
CA LYS A 204 11.57 13.72 -13.97
C LYS A 204 10.09 13.86 -13.65
N LEU A 205 9.57 13.04 -12.76
CA LEU A 205 8.19 13.16 -12.30
C LEU A 205 8.03 14.41 -11.42
N ASN A 206 8.92 14.60 -10.43
CA ASN A 206 8.88 15.72 -9.50
C ASN A 206 9.13 17.09 -10.20
N MET A 207 9.96 17.15 -11.23
CA MET A 207 10.12 18.34 -12.07
C MET A 207 8.79 18.80 -12.72
N THR A 208 7.80 17.93 -12.85
CA THR A 208 6.46 18.36 -13.28
C THR A 208 5.68 19.05 -12.16
N TYR A 209 6.05 18.82 -10.90
CA TYR A 209 5.45 19.44 -9.71
C TYR A 209 6.11 20.77 -9.38
N TYR A 210 7.42 20.80 -9.50
CA TYR A 210 8.30 21.93 -9.16
C TYR A 210 9.05 22.40 -10.42
N PRO A 211 8.51 23.40 -11.17
CA PRO A 211 9.10 23.84 -12.42
C PRO A 211 10.49 24.48 -12.29
N ASN A 212 10.87 24.85 -11.06
CA ASN A 212 12.18 25.40 -10.74
C ASN A 212 13.25 24.32 -10.49
N LEU A 213 12.95 23.04 -10.68
CA LEU A 213 13.93 21.97 -10.53
C LEU A 213 14.56 21.57 -11.86
N ILE A 214 15.82 21.17 -11.78
CA ILE A 214 16.58 20.55 -12.85
C ILE A 214 17.19 19.24 -12.30
N ALA A 215 17.06 18.16 -13.06
CA ALA A 215 17.87 16.95 -12.92
C ALA A 215 19.10 17.13 -13.82
N SER A 216 20.27 17.41 -13.23
CA SER A 216 21.40 17.96 -13.97
C SER A 216 22.34 16.88 -14.51
N ILE A 217 23.01 16.14 -13.63
CA ILE A 217 24.01 15.13 -14.00
C ILE A 217 23.65 13.77 -13.41
N SER A 218 24.07 12.72 -14.09
CA SER A 218 24.05 11.36 -13.57
C SER A 218 25.28 11.09 -12.73
N ILE A 219 25.12 10.60 -11.51
CA ILE A 219 26.20 10.11 -10.64
C ILE A 219 26.39 8.59 -10.75
N ALA A 220 25.39 7.89 -11.29
CA ALA A 220 25.45 6.47 -11.61
C ALA A 220 24.42 6.18 -12.72
N GLU A 221 24.79 5.37 -13.69
CA GLU A 221 24.00 5.09 -14.89
C GLU A 221 23.49 3.64 -14.89
N ASP A 222 22.33 3.43 -15.54
CA ASP A 222 21.74 2.12 -15.82
C ASP A 222 21.59 1.20 -14.59
N LEU A 223 21.35 1.78 -13.40
CA LEU A 223 21.19 0.98 -12.20
C LEU A 223 19.92 0.13 -12.27
N PRO A 224 20.05 -1.18 -12.08
CA PRO A 224 18.91 -2.08 -12.16
C PRO A 224 18.02 -1.95 -10.93
N ILE A 225 16.69 -1.84 -11.16
CA ILE A 225 15.66 -1.82 -10.14
C ILE A 225 14.90 -3.14 -10.21
N ALA A 226 14.76 -3.80 -9.05
CA ALA A 226 14.15 -5.12 -8.94
C ALA A 226 13.44 -5.30 -7.60
N TRP A 227 12.63 -6.34 -7.51
CA TRP A 227 12.13 -6.81 -6.23
C TRP A 227 13.20 -7.61 -5.51
N ALA A 228 13.24 -7.48 -4.18
CA ALA A 228 14.16 -8.24 -3.34
C ALA A 228 13.40 -9.18 -2.38
N MET A 229 14.02 -10.31 -2.07
CA MET A 229 13.47 -11.36 -1.22
C MET A 229 14.56 -11.93 -0.32
N ARG A 230 14.15 -12.67 0.72
CA ARG A 230 15.08 -13.46 1.53
C ARG A 230 15.70 -14.59 0.70
N ALA A 231 16.96 -14.93 0.96
CA ALA A 231 17.62 -16.09 0.35
C ALA A 231 16.89 -17.43 0.66
N GLN A 232 16.10 -17.46 1.73
CA GLN A 232 15.27 -18.61 2.13
C GLN A 232 13.92 -18.72 1.40
N ALA A 233 13.68 -17.89 0.36
CA ALA A 233 12.45 -17.91 -0.44
C ALA A 233 12.70 -18.16 -1.94
N PRO A 234 13.45 -19.23 -2.33
CA PRO A 234 13.81 -19.48 -3.72
C PRO A 234 12.62 -19.79 -4.63
N ALA A 235 11.57 -20.42 -4.12
CA ALA A 235 10.39 -20.73 -4.93
C ALA A 235 9.56 -19.48 -5.25
N LEU A 236 9.48 -18.52 -4.31
CA LEU A 236 8.88 -17.20 -4.56
C LEU A 236 9.68 -16.41 -5.60
N LEU A 237 11.01 -16.38 -5.47
CA LEU A 237 11.90 -15.72 -6.42
C LEU A 237 11.74 -16.29 -7.84
N ASP A 238 11.75 -17.59 -7.98
CA ASP A 238 11.57 -18.32 -9.22
C ASP A 238 10.21 -18.02 -9.86
N SER A 239 9.16 -18.00 -9.03
CA SER A 239 7.80 -17.67 -9.48
C SER A 239 7.71 -16.22 -9.98
N ALA A 240 8.30 -15.27 -9.24
CA ALA A 240 8.35 -13.87 -9.63
C ALA A 240 9.13 -13.66 -10.94
N ASN A 241 10.28 -14.33 -11.09
CA ASN A 241 11.09 -14.26 -12.32
C ASN A 241 10.37 -14.82 -13.53
N ARG A 242 9.72 -16.00 -13.41
CA ARG A 242 8.90 -16.57 -14.49
C ARG A 242 7.77 -15.65 -14.90
N TRP A 243 7.08 -15.04 -13.93
CA TRP A 243 6.01 -14.11 -14.19
C TRP A 243 6.54 -12.82 -14.87
N LEU A 244 7.59 -12.19 -14.33
CA LEU A 244 8.20 -10.98 -14.89
C LEU A 244 8.65 -11.19 -16.33
N SER A 245 9.33 -12.32 -16.64
CA SER A 245 9.77 -12.64 -18.01
C SER A 245 8.63 -12.64 -19.01
N LYS A 246 7.47 -13.20 -18.64
CA LYS A 246 6.27 -13.20 -19.48
C LYS A 246 5.59 -11.84 -19.52
N PHE A 247 5.45 -11.19 -18.36
CA PHE A 247 4.66 -9.98 -18.23
C PHE A 247 5.32 -8.77 -18.89
N LYS A 248 6.65 -8.63 -18.79
CA LYS A 248 7.42 -7.52 -19.38
C LYS A 248 7.26 -7.41 -20.90
N SER A 249 6.99 -8.50 -21.60
CA SER A 249 6.75 -8.52 -23.06
C SER A 249 5.31 -8.13 -23.45
N THR A 250 4.41 -7.88 -22.48
CA THR A 250 3.00 -7.63 -22.75
C THR A 250 2.69 -6.15 -22.97
N ARG A 251 1.63 -5.88 -23.74
CA ARG A 251 1.05 -4.52 -23.87
C ARG A 251 0.59 -3.97 -22.52
N ALA A 252 0.19 -4.83 -21.59
CA ALA A 252 -0.25 -4.43 -20.25
C ALA A 252 0.91 -3.83 -19.44
N PHE A 253 2.11 -4.38 -19.52
CA PHE A 253 3.31 -3.83 -18.90
C PHE A 253 3.66 -2.47 -19.47
N ALA A 254 3.70 -2.34 -20.81
CA ALA A 254 3.95 -1.08 -21.49
C ALA A 254 2.92 0.01 -21.11
N ALA A 255 1.64 -0.36 -20.97
CA ALA A 255 0.60 0.57 -20.53
C ALA A 255 0.81 1.06 -19.09
N ILE A 256 1.30 0.19 -18.19
CA ILE A 256 1.63 0.57 -16.81
C ILE A 256 2.80 1.54 -16.82
N GLN A 257 3.89 1.25 -17.54
CA GLN A 257 5.03 2.16 -17.66
C GLN A 257 4.61 3.52 -18.22
N LEU A 258 3.81 3.53 -19.28
CA LEU A 258 3.30 4.77 -19.87
C LEU A 258 2.49 5.58 -18.85
N LYS A 259 1.61 4.91 -18.09
CA LYS A 259 0.74 5.55 -17.10
C LYS A 259 1.53 6.22 -15.96
N TYR A 260 2.56 5.58 -15.44
CA TYR A 260 3.28 6.07 -14.27
C TYR A 260 4.49 6.93 -14.61
N PHE A 261 5.19 6.68 -15.72
CA PHE A 261 6.42 7.39 -16.06
C PHE A 261 6.28 8.39 -17.21
N LYS A 262 5.26 8.27 -18.10
CA LYS A 262 5.09 9.18 -19.24
C LYS A 262 3.87 10.09 -19.14
N ALA A 263 2.76 9.67 -18.55
CA ALA A 263 1.54 10.49 -18.40
C ALA A 263 1.63 11.42 -17.17
N ARG A 264 2.69 12.23 -17.09
CA ARG A 264 3.12 12.98 -15.89
C ARG A 264 2.10 14.02 -15.39
N SER A 265 1.43 14.75 -16.28
CA SER A 265 0.48 15.80 -15.87
C SER A 265 -0.73 15.27 -15.10
N GLN A 266 -1.29 14.14 -15.54
CA GLN A 266 -2.40 13.50 -14.82
C GLN A 266 -1.96 12.87 -13.49
N HIS A 267 -0.73 12.41 -13.42
CA HIS A 267 -0.15 11.84 -12.20
C HIS A 267 0.09 12.94 -11.17
N ARG A 268 0.63 14.09 -11.57
CA ARG A 268 0.80 15.29 -10.72
C ARG A 268 -0.48 15.68 -9.99
N LEU A 269 -1.62 15.79 -10.69
CA LEU A 269 -2.89 16.17 -10.08
C LEU A 269 -3.33 15.20 -8.98
N LYS A 270 -2.94 13.95 -9.08
CA LYS A 270 -3.26 12.93 -8.05
C LYS A 270 -2.36 13.07 -6.84
N VAL A 271 -1.05 13.23 -7.05
CA VAL A 271 -0.05 13.32 -5.97
C VAL A 271 -0.28 14.58 -5.12
N LEU A 272 -0.50 15.74 -5.74
CA LEU A 272 -0.69 17.02 -5.05
C LEU A 272 -2.12 17.24 -4.52
N SER A 273 -3.03 16.30 -4.69
CA SER A 273 -4.40 16.42 -4.21
C SER A 273 -4.47 16.30 -2.69
N SER A 274 -5.35 17.07 -2.04
CA SER A 274 -5.71 16.87 -0.62
C SER A 274 -6.21 15.44 -0.31
N TYR A 275 -6.70 14.73 -1.33
CA TYR A 275 -7.12 13.33 -1.26
C TYR A 275 -6.00 12.33 -1.60
N SER A 276 -4.75 12.75 -1.56
CA SER A 276 -3.58 11.89 -1.74
C SER A 276 -2.90 11.62 -0.40
N SER A 277 -2.52 10.37 -0.13
CA SER A 277 -1.75 10.04 1.07
C SER A 277 -0.29 10.56 1.04
N LEU A 278 0.15 11.20 -0.06
CA LEU A 278 1.47 11.82 -0.18
C LEU A 278 1.45 13.32 0.08
N GLY A 279 0.34 14.01 -0.17
CA GLY A 279 0.26 15.47 -0.07
C GLY A 279 -0.97 15.96 0.68
N GLY A 280 -1.79 15.05 1.20
CA GLY A 280 -3.00 15.35 1.94
C GLY A 280 -3.32 14.31 3.00
N ASP A 281 -4.32 14.61 3.81
CA ASP A 281 -4.77 13.80 4.94
C ASP A 281 -6.21 13.27 4.78
N GLN A 282 -6.81 13.49 3.60
CA GLN A 282 -8.21 13.16 3.33
C GLN A 282 -8.36 11.94 2.43
N ILE A 283 -9.22 11.00 2.83
CA ILE A 283 -9.66 9.87 2.00
C ILE A 283 -10.79 10.32 1.05
N SER A 284 -11.73 11.12 1.58
CA SER A 284 -12.94 11.55 0.88
C SER A 284 -13.46 12.90 1.39
N PRO A 285 -14.43 13.54 0.69
CA PRO A 285 -15.12 14.73 1.20
C PRO A 285 -15.98 14.50 2.45
N TYR A 286 -16.12 13.25 2.89
CA TYR A 286 -17.05 12.85 3.96
C TYR A 286 -16.32 12.38 5.22
N ASP A 287 -15.01 12.57 5.32
CA ASP A 287 -14.19 12.04 6.40
C ASP A 287 -14.65 12.50 7.78
N ASP A 288 -15.05 13.78 7.94
CA ASP A 288 -15.55 14.29 9.21
C ASP A 288 -16.87 13.60 9.62
N LEU A 289 -17.74 13.32 8.65
CA LEU A 289 -18.94 12.52 8.88
C LEU A 289 -18.61 11.09 9.30
N PHE A 290 -17.65 10.46 8.65
CA PHE A 290 -17.19 9.12 9.03
C PHE A 290 -16.59 9.11 10.43
N LYS A 291 -15.73 10.08 10.76
CA LYS A 291 -15.13 10.23 12.09
C LYS A 291 -16.20 10.42 13.19
N HIS A 292 -17.27 11.16 12.89
CA HIS A 292 -18.36 11.38 13.81
C HIS A 292 -19.22 10.13 14.00
N GLU A 293 -19.71 9.53 12.91
CA GLU A 293 -20.68 8.44 12.97
C GLU A 293 -20.06 7.10 13.38
N ALA A 294 -18.79 6.81 12.99
CA ALA A 294 -18.10 5.59 13.37
C ALA A 294 -17.89 5.45 14.89
N LYS A 295 -17.77 6.59 15.62
CA LYS A 295 -17.68 6.59 17.09
C LYS A 295 -18.89 5.97 17.77
N ARG A 296 -20.10 6.11 17.18
CA ARG A 296 -21.35 5.58 17.74
C ARG A 296 -21.33 4.06 17.85
N ILE A 297 -20.68 3.39 16.90
CA ILE A 297 -20.61 1.93 16.80
C ILE A 297 -19.25 1.35 17.21
N GLY A 298 -18.34 2.20 17.74
CA GLY A 298 -17.02 1.78 18.17
C GLY A 298 -16.09 1.33 17.01
N TRP A 299 -16.39 1.74 15.77
CA TRP A 299 -15.56 1.40 14.63
C TRP A 299 -14.45 2.43 14.38
N ASP A 300 -13.34 1.97 13.81
CA ASP A 300 -12.39 2.84 13.13
C ASP A 300 -13.10 3.56 11.96
N TRP A 301 -13.01 4.88 11.89
CA TRP A 301 -13.65 5.67 10.84
C TRP A 301 -13.15 5.29 9.44
N MET A 302 -11.90 4.83 9.31
CA MET A 302 -11.33 4.34 8.06
C MET A 302 -12.00 3.05 7.59
N LEU A 303 -12.51 2.21 8.52
CA LEU A 303 -13.32 1.04 8.17
C LEU A 303 -14.67 1.46 7.57
N LEU A 304 -15.33 2.45 8.16
CA LEU A 304 -16.57 3.01 7.60
C LEU A 304 -16.31 3.63 6.22
N ALA A 305 -15.22 4.39 6.07
CA ALA A 305 -14.80 4.93 4.78
C ALA A 305 -14.53 3.82 3.74
N ALA A 306 -13.89 2.72 4.14
CA ALA A 306 -13.62 1.57 3.28
C ALA A 306 -14.93 0.89 2.81
N MET A 307 -15.90 0.79 3.70
CA MET A 307 -17.24 0.29 3.37
C MET A 307 -17.94 1.19 2.35
N VAL A 308 -18.01 2.50 2.58
CA VAL A 308 -18.60 3.47 1.65
C VAL A 308 -17.86 3.50 0.31
N ARG A 309 -16.53 3.35 0.35
CA ARG A 309 -15.73 3.18 -0.87
C ARG A 309 -16.19 1.97 -1.68
N LYS A 310 -16.49 0.86 -1.03
CA LYS A 310 -16.94 -0.38 -1.69
C LYS A 310 -18.38 -0.24 -2.23
N GLU A 311 -19.25 0.47 -1.52
CA GLU A 311 -20.67 0.63 -1.88
C GLU A 311 -20.85 1.58 -3.07
N SER A 312 -20.31 2.79 -3.00
CA SER A 312 -20.62 3.87 -3.93
C SER A 312 -19.41 4.54 -4.57
N ASN A 313 -18.17 4.16 -4.16
CA ASN A 313 -16.98 4.93 -4.53
C ASN A 313 -17.07 6.41 -4.10
N PHE A 314 -17.66 6.66 -2.94
CA PHE A 314 -17.94 8.00 -2.40
C PHE A 314 -18.87 8.86 -3.29
N ASN A 315 -19.64 8.27 -4.17
CA ASN A 315 -20.60 9.00 -5.01
C ASN A 315 -22.01 8.95 -4.40
N PRO A 316 -22.57 10.09 -3.92
CA PRO A 316 -23.86 10.11 -3.27
C PRO A 316 -25.05 9.92 -4.23
N SER A 317 -24.80 10.02 -5.54
CA SER A 317 -25.84 9.92 -6.57
C SER A 317 -25.97 8.52 -7.19
N VAL A 318 -25.21 7.52 -6.69
CA VAL A 318 -25.27 6.16 -7.25
C VAL A 318 -26.58 5.48 -6.86
N GLU A 319 -27.23 4.88 -7.85
CA GLU A 319 -28.36 3.98 -7.69
C GLU A 319 -28.03 2.63 -8.33
N SER A 320 -28.27 1.55 -7.58
CA SER A 320 -28.05 0.19 -8.06
C SER A 320 -29.27 -0.31 -8.85
N ILE A 321 -29.09 -1.40 -9.62
CA ILE A 321 -30.19 -2.06 -10.34
C ILE A 321 -31.31 -2.51 -9.36
N ALA A 322 -30.95 -2.85 -8.13
CA ALA A 322 -31.92 -3.24 -7.08
C ALA A 322 -32.58 -2.04 -6.38
N GLY A 323 -32.27 -0.79 -6.81
CA GLY A 323 -32.84 0.42 -6.23
C GLY A 323 -32.16 0.90 -4.96
N ALA A 324 -31.01 0.34 -4.58
CA ALA A 324 -30.21 0.84 -3.46
C ALA A 324 -29.53 2.17 -3.83
N LYS A 325 -29.53 3.16 -2.91
CA LYS A 325 -29.15 4.55 -3.20
C LYS A 325 -28.11 5.11 -2.25
N GLY A 326 -27.33 6.05 -2.76
CA GLY A 326 -26.45 6.91 -2.00
C GLY A 326 -25.13 6.26 -1.58
N LEU A 327 -24.45 6.91 -0.64
CA LEU A 327 -23.09 6.56 -0.21
C LEU A 327 -22.98 5.14 0.33
N MET A 328 -23.95 4.69 1.14
CA MET A 328 -23.98 3.37 1.77
C MET A 328 -24.94 2.39 1.08
N GLN A 329 -25.45 2.73 -0.12
CA GLN A 329 -26.32 1.88 -0.93
C GLN A 329 -27.48 1.26 -0.16
N LEU A 330 -28.26 2.11 0.52
CA LEU A 330 -29.43 1.68 1.26
C LEU A 330 -30.65 1.53 0.33
N LEU A 331 -31.45 0.49 0.56
CA LEU A 331 -32.77 0.41 -0.02
C LEU A 331 -33.67 1.49 0.57
N PRO A 332 -34.62 2.08 -0.19
CA PRO A 332 -35.52 3.13 0.31
C PRO A 332 -36.26 2.74 1.60
N SER A 333 -36.72 1.49 1.70
CA SER A 333 -37.39 0.97 2.91
C SER A 333 -36.43 0.93 4.11
N THR A 334 -35.18 0.53 3.92
CA THR A 334 -34.17 0.51 4.98
C THR A 334 -33.82 1.93 5.41
N GLY A 335 -33.61 2.85 4.47
CA GLY A 335 -33.34 4.25 4.78
C GLY A 335 -34.47 4.90 5.59
N ALA A 336 -35.70 4.74 5.17
CA ALA A 336 -36.85 5.25 5.88
C ALA A 336 -37.00 4.65 7.30
N HIS A 337 -36.75 3.35 7.45
CA HIS A 337 -36.78 2.68 8.75
C HIS A 337 -35.77 3.26 9.74
N PHE A 338 -34.57 3.64 9.25
CA PHE A 338 -33.51 4.26 10.04
C PHE A 338 -33.47 5.79 9.95
N GLY A 339 -34.61 6.43 9.58
CA GLY A 339 -34.83 7.87 9.70
C GLY A 339 -34.21 8.74 8.59
N ALA A 340 -33.95 8.19 7.41
CA ALA A 340 -33.54 8.98 6.25
C ALA A 340 -34.76 9.36 5.40
N ASP A 341 -35.01 10.67 5.24
CA ASP A 341 -36.01 11.21 4.32
C ASP A 341 -35.44 11.27 2.88
N SER A 342 -34.15 11.46 2.74
CA SER A 342 -33.44 11.50 1.46
C SER A 342 -32.15 10.69 1.48
N LEU A 343 -32.08 9.64 0.67
CA LEU A 343 -30.88 8.83 0.50
C LEU A 343 -29.82 9.47 -0.41
N SER A 344 -30.15 10.56 -1.09
CA SER A 344 -29.18 11.37 -1.85
C SER A 344 -28.47 12.40 -0.98
N ASP A 345 -28.98 12.69 0.22
CA ASP A 345 -28.29 13.51 1.22
C ASP A 345 -27.18 12.68 1.90
N PRO A 346 -25.90 13.09 1.79
CA PRO A 346 -24.80 12.34 2.37
C PRO A 346 -24.92 12.08 3.87
N ALA A 347 -25.35 13.10 4.63
CA ALA A 347 -25.41 13.01 6.09
C ALA A 347 -26.54 12.06 6.54
N GLN A 348 -27.73 12.16 5.93
CA GLN A 348 -28.83 11.26 6.23
C GLN A 348 -28.49 9.82 5.83
N ASN A 349 -27.89 9.62 4.65
CA ASN A 349 -27.52 8.30 4.16
C ASN A 349 -26.51 7.61 5.07
N ILE A 350 -25.46 8.32 5.50
CA ILE A 350 -24.42 7.77 6.40
C ILE A 350 -25.04 7.47 7.79
N ARG A 351 -25.84 8.39 8.37
CA ARG A 351 -26.48 8.16 9.67
C ARG A 351 -27.41 6.93 9.66
N ALA A 352 -28.25 6.82 8.65
CA ALA A 352 -29.13 5.66 8.50
C ALA A 352 -28.35 4.36 8.26
N GLY A 353 -27.27 4.41 7.47
CA GLY A 353 -26.40 3.27 7.23
C GLY A 353 -25.68 2.80 8.48
N VAL A 354 -25.19 3.74 9.30
CA VAL A 354 -24.55 3.42 10.60
C VAL A 354 -25.57 2.85 11.58
N ALA A 355 -26.79 3.39 11.65
CA ALA A 355 -27.84 2.82 12.48
C ALA A 355 -28.24 1.40 12.02
N PHE A 356 -28.22 1.14 10.71
CA PHE A 356 -28.40 -0.22 10.20
C PHE A 356 -27.25 -1.15 10.57
N ILE A 357 -25.98 -0.69 10.51
CA ILE A 357 -24.82 -1.46 10.99
C ILE A 357 -25.00 -1.81 12.47
N GLU A 358 -25.36 -0.85 13.30
CA GLU A 358 -25.61 -1.02 14.75
C GLU A 358 -26.64 -2.13 14.99
N ALA A 359 -27.80 -2.05 14.33
CA ALA A 359 -28.84 -3.07 14.42
C ALA A 359 -28.39 -4.46 13.90
N VAL A 360 -27.48 -4.52 12.95
CA VAL A 360 -26.85 -5.78 12.49
C VAL A 360 -25.89 -6.31 13.54
N MET A 361 -25.07 -5.46 14.17
CA MET A 361 -24.12 -5.85 15.22
C MET A 361 -24.85 -6.47 16.43
N GLU A 362 -25.96 -5.87 16.88
CA GLU A 362 -26.80 -6.39 17.98
C GLU A 362 -27.26 -7.84 17.74
N ARG A 363 -27.42 -8.25 16.47
CA ARG A 363 -27.79 -9.65 16.13
C ARG A 363 -26.67 -10.65 16.37
N TRP A 364 -25.44 -10.18 16.59
CA TRP A 364 -24.25 -10.99 16.83
C TRP A 364 -23.75 -10.90 18.29
N GLU A 365 -24.33 -10.07 19.16
CA GLU A 365 -23.89 -9.90 20.55
C GLU A 365 -23.89 -11.20 21.37
N ALA A 366 -24.86 -12.08 21.12
CA ALA A 366 -24.98 -13.35 21.83
C ALA A 366 -23.91 -14.37 21.45
N ASP A 367 -23.17 -14.18 20.37
CA ASP A 367 -22.22 -15.16 19.82
C ASP A 367 -20.80 -15.02 20.40
N SER A 368 -20.56 -14.04 21.29
CA SER A 368 -19.24 -13.83 21.94
C SER A 368 -18.08 -13.72 20.94
N LEU A 369 -18.28 -13.01 19.83
CA LEU A 369 -17.28 -12.79 18.80
C LEU A 369 -16.19 -11.83 19.28
N ASP A 370 -14.93 -12.06 18.90
CA ASP A 370 -13.93 -11.01 19.01
C ASP A 370 -14.21 -9.84 18.04
N THR A 371 -13.57 -8.71 18.26
CA THR A 371 -13.81 -7.48 17.49
C THR A 371 -13.65 -7.68 15.98
N LEU A 372 -12.64 -8.43 15.55
CA LEU A 372 -12.36 -8.62 14.12
C LEU A 372 -13.40 -9.53 13.46
N ASN A 373 -13.77 -10.62 14.15
CA ASN A 373 -14.82 -11.50 13.69
C ASN A 373 -16.18 -10.78 13.68
N LEU A 374 -16.53 -10.00 14.73
CA LEU A 374 -17.75 -9.21 14.76
C LEU A 374 -17.83 -8.27 13.55
N ILE A 375 -16.74 -7.57 13.20
CA ILE A 375 -16.70 -6.71 12.01
C ILE A 375 -16.98 -7.52 10.74
N LYS A 376 -16.30 -8.65 10.53
CA LYS A 376 -16.46 -9.47 9.32
C LYS A 376 -17.87 -10.07 9.19
N PHE A 377 -18.44 -10.58 10.28
CA PHE A 377 -19.81 -11.08 10.31
C PHE A 377 -20.83 -9.97 10.06
N THR A 378 -20.60 -8.77 10.62
CA THR A 378 -21.44 -7.59 10.39
C THR A 378 -21.41 -7.16 8.92
N LEU A 379 -20.22 -7.05 8.32
CA LEU A 379 -20.06 -6.70 6.91
C LEU A 379 -20.75 -7.72 5.98
N ALA A 380 -20.56 -9.02 6.25
CA ALA A 380 -21.23 -10.07 5.50
C ALA A 380 -22.76 -9.99 5.61
N SER A 381 -23.25 -9.75 6.82
CA SER A 381 -24.68 -9.63 7.12
C SER A 381 -25.31 -8.38 6.51
N TYR A 382 -24.57 -7.27 6.48
CA TYR A 382 -24.99 -6.05 5.78
C TYR A 382 -25.23 -6.31 4.28
N ASN A 383 -24.34 -7.09 3.65
CA ASN A 383 -24.42 -7.37 2.22
C ASN A 383 -25.42 -8.47 1.85
N ALA A 384 -25.48 -9.58 2.60
CA ALA A 384 -26.31 -10.76 2.26
C ALA A 384 -27.52 -10.97 3.17
N GLY A 385 -27.62 -10.20 4.26
CA GLY A 385 -28.61 -10.40 5.31
C GLY A 385 -28.17 -11.37 6.40
N VAL A 386 -28.46 -11.03 7.65
CA VAL A 386 -28.08 -11.80 8.85
C VAL A 386 -28.50 -13.27 8.76
N ALA A 387 -29.70 -13.52 8.21
CA ALA A 387 -30.29 -14.86 8.13
C ALA A 387 -29.39 -15.86 7.37
N HIS A 388 -28.86 -15.48 6.22
CA HIS A 388 -27.97 -16.34 5.44
C HIS A 388 -26.59 -16.54 6.10
N ILE A 389 -26.11 -15.54 6.84
CA ILE A 389 -24.83 -15.68 7.56
C ILE A 389 -25.01 -16.59 8.78
N LYS A 390 -26.16 -16.53 9.49
CA LYS A 390 -26.52 -17.49 10.53
C LYS A 390 -26.66 -18.94 10.00
N ASP A 391 -27.21 -19.11 8.80
CA ASP A 391 -27.26 -20.41 8.13
C ASP A 391 -25.84 -20.95 7.84
N ALA A 392 -24.93 -20.08 7.34
CA ALA A 392 -23.55 -20.44 7.11
C ALA A 392 -22.82 -20.83 8.41
N GLN A 393 -23.06 -20.09 9.51
CA GLN A 393 -22.55 -20.36 10.85
C GLN A 393 -23.03 -21.73 11.35
N ALA A 394 -24.34 -21.96 11.31
CA ALA A 394 -24.93 -23.23 11.72
C ALA A 394 -24.41 -24.42 10.93
N LEU A 395 -24.24 -24.23 9.60
CA LEU A 395 -23.68 -25.26 8.73
C LEU A 395 -22.21 -25.53 9.05
N ALA A 396 -21.40 -24.49 9.31
CA ALA A 396 -20.00 -24.62 9.73
C ALA A 396 -19.88 -25.47 11.01
N VAL A 397 -20.69 -25.13 12.04
CA VAL A 397 -20.74 -25.88 13.31
C VAL A 397 -21.16 -27.33 13.10
N ALA A 398 -22.17 -27.59 12.26
CA ALA A 398 -22.61 -28.96 11.94
C ALA A 398 -21.52 -29.82 11.29
N TYR A 399 -20.54 -29.18 10.63
CA TYR A 399 -19.38 -29.86 10.05
C TYR A 399 -18.11 -29.77 10.93
N GLY A 400 -18.23 -29.35 12.20
CA GLY A 400 -17.15 -29.34 13.18
C GLY A 400 -16.22 -28.14 13.15
N ALA A 401 -16.59 -27.07 12.41
CA ALA A 401 -15.83 -25.82 12.35
C ALA A 401 -16.21 -24.88 13.51
N ASN A 402 -15.31 -23.94 13.84
CA ASN A 402 -15.59 -22.90 14.83
C ASN A 402 -16.57 -21.87 14.24
N GLY A 403 -17.80 -21.85 14.73
CA GLY A 403 -18.85 -20.92 14.29
C GLY A 403 -18.57 -19.44 14.60
N ASN A 404 -17.58 -19.14 15.44
CA ASN A 404 -17.20 -17.79 15.83
C ASN A 404 -15.98 -17.27 15.06
N ASP A 405 -15.42 -18.05 14.15
CA ASP A 405 -14.32 -17.65 13.29
C ASP A 405 -14.81 -17.48 11.84
N TRP A 406 -14.70 -16.28 11.33
CA TRP A 406 -15.10 -15.95 9.95
C TRP A 406 -14.34 -16.79 8.90
N GLU A 407 -13.06 -17.07 9.12
CA GLU A 407 -12.27 -17.82 8.16
C GLU A 407 -12.75 -19.28 8.08
N GLU A 408 -13.25 -19.82 9.17
CA GLU A 408 -13.86 -21.16 9.21
C GLU A 408 -15.31 -21.17 8.72
N VAL A 409 -16.07 -20.10 8.91
CA VAL A 409 -17.48 -19.99 8.49
C VAL A 409 -17.63 -19.61 7.03
N SER A 410 -16.80 -18.70 6.52
CA SER A 410 -16.95 -18.16 5.16
C SER A 410 -16.90 -19.22 4.03
N PRO A 411 -16.17 -20.35 4.11
CA PRO A 411 -16.27 -21.45 3.15
C PRO A 411 -17.66 -22.08 3.09
N TYR A 412 -18.38 -22.11 4.21
CA TYR A 412 -19.75 -22.67 4.26
C TYR A 412 -20.78 -21.70 3.68
N LEU A 413 -20.56 -20.38 3.80
CA LEU A 413 -21.35 -19.39 3.09
C LEU A 413 -21.27 -19.59 1.56
N LEU A 414 -20.10 -19.93 1.02
CA LEU A 414 -19.94 -20.26 -0.39
C LEU A 414 -20.69 -21.55 -0.77
N LYS A 415 -20.71 -22.54 0.13
CA LYS A 415 -21.42 -23.82 -0.08
C LYS A 415 -22.94 -23.68 -0.07
N LEU A 416 -23.53 -22.61 0.50
CA LEU A 416 -24.97 -22.35 0.46
C LEU A 416 -25.54 -22.13 -0.96
N SER A 417 -24.69 -22.07 -1.97
CA SER A 417 -25.12 -22.08 -3.39
C SER A 417 -25.33 -23.49 -3.96
N ILE A 418 -24.98 -24.56 -3.21
CA ILE A 418 -25.01 -25.95 -3.64
C ILE A 418 -26.17 -26.68 -2.97
N PRO A 419 -27.03 -27.42 -3.72
CA PRO A 419 -28.24 -28.07 -3.18
C PRO A 419 -28.02 -28.95 -1.94
N LYS A 420 -26.93 -29.71 -1.90
CA LYS A 420 -26.55 -30.54 -0.75
C LYS A 420 -26.49 -29.74 0.55
N TYR A 421 -26.02 -28.50 0.51
CA TYR A 421 -25.75 -27.70 1.69
C TYR A 421 -26.90 -26.78 2.05
N TYR A 422 -27.56 -26.14 1.08
CA TYR A 422 -28.69 -25.26 1.41
C TYR A 422 -29.98 -26.04 1.78
N ASN A 423 -30.09 -27.35 1.49
CA ASN A 423 -31.14 -28.23 1.96
C ASN A 423 -30.75 -29.01 3.25
N HIS A 424 -29.62 -28.69 3.88
CA HIS A 424 -29.21 -29.34 5.12
C HIS A 424 -30.18 -28.94 6.26
N GLU A 425 -30.46 -29.86 7.20
CA GLU A 425 -31.45 -29.67 8.27
C GLU A 425 -31.23 -28.45 9.16
N VAL A 426 -29.96 -28.02 9.33
CA VAL A 426 -29.62 -26.83 10.15
C VAL A 426 -29.80 -25.52 9.39
N VAL A 427 -29.98 -25.55 8.07
CA VAL A 427 -30.16 -24.36 7.21
C VAL A 427 -31.64 -24.01 7.16
N LYS A 428 -31.97 -22.78 7.59
CA LYS A 428 -33.36 -22.31 7.73
C LYS A 428 -33.85 -21.48 6.56
N TYR A 429 -32.94 -20.71 5.91
CA TYR A 429 -33.28 -19.72 4.90
C TYR A 429 -32.86 -20.16 3.49
N GLY A 430 -32.15 -21.30 3.37
CA GLY A 430 -31.92 -21.98 2.13
C GLY A 430 -30.84 -21.36 1.25
N TYR A 431 -31.11 -21.30 -0.04
CA TYR A 431 -30.12 -20.85 -1.05
C TYR A 431 -29.57 -19.45 -0.82
N CYS A 432 -28.25 -19.32 -0.83
CA CYS A 432 -27.55 -18.03 -0.83
C CYS A 432 -26.39 -18.03 -1.84
N LYS A 433 -26.28 -16.95 -2.65
CA LYS A 433 -25.12 -16.71 -3.52
C LYS A 433 -23.99 -16.09 -2.70
N GLY A 434 -23.42 -16.86 -1.76
CA GLY A 434 -22.48 -16.39 -0.75
C GLY A 434 -21.21 -15.72 -1.27
N ILE A 435 -20.81 -15.98 -2.52
CA ILE A 435 -19.60 -15.40 -3.13
C ILE A 435 -19.59 -13.87 -3.10
N GLN A 436 -20.77 -13.22 -3.20
CA GLN A 436 -20.85 -11.76 -3.20
C GLN A 436 -20.50 -11.19 -1.84
N ALA A 437 -21.06 -11.75 -0.76
CA ALA A 437 -20.77 -11.31 0.60
C ALA A 437 -19.32 -11.65 1.01
N TYR A 438 -18.81 -12.82 0.64
CA TYR A 438 -17.40 -13.18 0.84
C TYR A 438 -16.45 -12.16 0.20
N GLN A 439 -16.66 -11.84 -1.09
CA GLN A 439 -15.86 -10.86 -1.80
C GLN A 439 -16.06 -9.44 -1.25
N TYR A 440 -17.24 -9.13 -0.73
CA TYR A 440 -17.53 -7.85 -0.11
C TYR A 440 -16.68 -7.64 1.14
N VAL A 441 -16.71 -8.60 2.07
CA VAL A 441 -15.90 -8.56 3.30
C VAL A 441 -14.42 -8.38 2.95
N ASN A 442 -13.89 -9.25 2.09
CA ASN A 442 -12.47 -9.19 1.71
C ASN A 442 -12.10 -7.83 1.11
N ARG A 443 -12.97 -7.25 0.28
CA ARG A 443 -12.69 -5.95 -0.34
C ARG A 443 -12.73 -4.79 0.64
N VAL A 444 -13.67 -4.79 1.59
CA VAL A 444 -13.74 -3.76 2.64
C VAL A 444 -12.53 -3.84 3.55
N MET A 445 -12.15 -5.05 3.98
CA MET A 445 -10.97 -5.28 4.80
C MET A 445 -9.67 -4.87 4.09
N ASP A 446 -9.55 -5.14 2.78
CA ASP A 446 -8.44 -4.72 1.92
C ASP A 446 -8.31 -3.18 1.89
N TYR A 447 -9.41 -2.46 1.62
CA TYR A 447 -9.41 -0.99 1.65
C TYR A 447 -9.06 -0.43 3.04
N TRP A 448 -9.61 -1.02 4.10
CA TRP A 448 -9.30 -0.60 5.47
C TRP A 448 -7.82 -0.78 5.79
N GLY A 449 -7.23 -1.92 5.41
CA GLY A 449 -5.79 -2.15 5.54
C GLY A 449 -4.97 -1.08 4.80
N HIS A 450 -5.32 -0.78 3.55
CA HIS A 450 -4.67 0.28 2.79
C HIS A 450 -4.76 1.65 3.47
N TYR A 451 -5.95 2.02 4.01
CA TYR A 451 -6.13 3.33 4.64
C TYR A 451 -5.31 3.47 5.91
N ARG A 452 -5.29 2.45 6.75
CA ARG A 452 -4.45 2.42 7.97
C ARG A 452 -2.95 2.47 7.67
N THR A 453 -2.54 1.96 6.52
CA THR A 453 -1.14 1.99 6.06
C THR A 453 -0.78 3.35 5.45
N GLY A 454 -1.68 3.96 4.67
CA GLY A 454 -1.39 5.16 3.88
C GLY A 454 -1.75 6.49 4.53
N TYR A 455 -2.63 6.52 5.55
CA TYR A 455 -2.99 7.73 6.29
C TYR A 455 -2.65 7.53 7.76
N LYS A 456 -1.94 8.51 8.34
CA LYS A 456 -1.54 8.52 9.76
C LYS A 456 -2.57 9.19 10.65
#